data_0669e1d642f33a332c3a3db49705990d
#
_entry.id   0669e1d642f33a332c3a3db49705990d
#
_cell.length_a   1.000
_cell.length_b   1.000
_cell.length_c   1.000
_cell.angle_alpha   90.00
_cell.angle_beta   90.00
_cell.angle_gamma   90.00
#
_symmetry.space_group_name_H-M   'P 1'
#
loop_
_entity.id
_entity.type
_entity.pdbx_description
1 polymer ?
#
loop_
_entity_poly.entity_id
_entity_poly.type
_entity_poly.pdbx_seq_one_letter_code
_entity_poly.pdbx_strand_id
1 'polypeptide(L)'
;MPGPLHGIRIIELAGIGPGPFAGMMLADHGAEVIRIERPGARLDGRDPLLRSRRMMALDLKSAEGVARVLELAKTAHGLIEGFRPGVLERLGLGPDALHAANPALVIGRMTGWGQSGPYAQAAGHDINYIALAGALHAYGRAGEKPTPPINMVGDFGGGGMMLAFGMVSALLHAQKTGEGQVIDCAMTDGAATLMSMIWGFRANGIWRDERGVNLLDTGAHMYDSYETADGKFISIGSLEPQFYAELRARAGLADDPDFDAQMDQRQWPALKAKLTALFKTKSRDEWCALMEMTDVCFAPVLSMAEAPTHPHNAARQTFIEVDGVMQPAPAPRYSKTIPDTPRMAKDWDEPLKQG
;
A
#
# COMPACT_ATOMS: atom_id res chain seq x y z
N MET A 1 -18.46 -17.31 6.58
CA MET A 1 -18.09 -16.82 7.93
C MET A 1 -17.44 -15.46 7.73
N PRO A 2 -17.80 -14.47 8.50
CA PRO A 2 -17.17 -13.16 8.38
C PRO A 2 -15.66 -13.29 8.62
N GLY A 3 -14.86 -12.33 8.08
CA GLY A 3 -13.39 -12.35 8.12
C GLY A 3 -12.77 -12.45 9.52
N PRO A 4 -11.42 -12.51 9.60
CA PRO A 4 -10.72 -12.77 10.88
C PRO A 4 -10.92 -11.67 11.94
N LEU A 5 -11.36 -10.47 11.54
CA LEU A 5 -11.65 -9.36 12.45
C LEU A 5 -13.14 -9.24 12.81
N HIS A 6 -13.94 -10.29 12.56
CA HIS A 6 -15.34 -10.31 12.95
C HIS A 6 -15.51 -10.03 14.46
N GLY A 7 -16.46 -9.16 14.79
CA GLY A 7 -16.69 -8.71 16.16
C GLY A 7 -15.81 -7.53 16.61
N ILE A 8 -14.83 -7.13 15.80
CA ILE A 8 -14.04 -5.92 16.03
C ILE A 8 -14.79 -4.70 15.46
N ARG A 9 -14.93 -3.65 16.27
CA ARG A 9 -15.52 -2.36 15.87
C ARG A 9 -14.48 -1.28 15.88
N ILE A 10 -14.36 -0.54 14.76
CA ILE A 10 -13.42 0.57 14.57
C ILE A 10 -14.21 1.84 14.25
N ILE A 11 -13.87 2.93 14.90
CA ILE A 11 -14.33 4.28 14.53
C ILE A 11 -13.27 4.86 13.59
N GLU A 12 -13.65 5.34 12.41
CA GLU A 12 -12.78 6.04 11.47
C GLU A 12 -13.23 7.51 11.39
N LEU A 13 -12.44 8.44 11.88
CA LEU A 13 -12.68 9.86 11.63
C LEU A 13 -12.25 10.20 10.22
N ALA A 14 -13.12 10.84 9.46
CA ALA A 14 -12.92 11.10 8.03
C ALA A 14 -11.59 11.79 7.72
N GLY A 15 -10.92 11.26 6.73
CA GLY A 15 -9.66 11.75 6.17
C GLY A 15 -9.52 11.30 4.73
N ILE A 16 -8.32 11.48 4.16
CA ILE A 16 -7.95 11.08 2.80
C ILE A 16 -6.74 10.14 2.85
N GLY A 17 -6.53 9.36 1.78
CA GLY A 17 -5.33 8.54 1.58
C GLY A 17 -5.17 7.40 2.60
N PRO A 18 -4.12 7.44 3.44
CA PRO A 18 -3.69 6.30 4.26
C PRO A 18 -4.70 5.88 5.35
N GLY A 19 -5.39 6.81 5.98
CA GLY A 19 -6.42 6.49 6.98
C GLY A 19 -7.58 5.67 6.38
N PRO A 20 -8.26 6.16 5.32
CA PRO A 20 -9.24 5.37 4.58
C PRO A 20 -8.72 4.03 4.06
N PHE A 21 -7.48 3.96 3.61
CA PHE A 21 -6.88 2.70 3.18
C PHE A 21 -6.75 1.70 4.35
N ALA A 22 -6.26 2.14 5.52
CA ALA A 22 -6.19 1.30 6.71
C ALA A 22 -7.59 0.82 7.13
N GLY A 23 -8.56 1.72 7.16
CA GLY A 23 -9.95 1.37 7.44
C GLY A 23 -10.52 0.38 6.42
N MET A 24 -10.22 0.52 5.10
CA MET A 24 -10.60 -0.45 4.08
C MET A 24 -10.00 -1.83 4.38
N MET A 25 -8.72 -1.90 4.70
CA MET A 25 -8.07 -3.15 5.05
C MET A 25 -8.74 -3.83 6.24
N LEU A 26 -9.07 -3.10 7.30
CA LEU A 26 -9.75 -3.65 8.46
C LEU A 26 -11.18 -4.11 8.14
N ALA A 27 -11.92 -3.34 7.34
CA ALA A 27 -13.29 -3.70 6.91
C ALA A 27 -13.30 -4.91 5.98
N ASP A 28 -12.37 -4.99 5.04
CA ASP A 28 -12.20 -6.13 4.13
C ASP A 28 -11.92 -7.43 4.90
N HIS A 29 -11.38 -7.31 6.11
CA HIS A 29 -11.07 -8.46 6.97
C HIS A 29 -12.15 -8.72 8.03
N GLY A 30 -13.30 -8.07 7.91
CA GLY A 30 -14.51 -8.35 8.70
C GLY A 30 -14.73 -7.46 9.93
N ALA A 31 -13.92 -6.42 10.15
CA ALA A 31 -14.21 -5.43 11.17
C ALA A 31 -15.43 -4.58 10.77
N GLU A 32 -16.26 -4.23 11.74
CA GLU A 32 -17.27 -3.18 11.59
C GLU A 32 -16.55 -1.82 11.66
N VAL A 33 -16.46 -1.11 10.52
CA VAL A 33 -15.83 0.22 10.48
C VAL A 33 -16.92 1.29 10.33
N ILE A 34 -17.09 2.11 11.37
CA ILE A 34 -17.99 3.25 11.39
C ILE A 34 -17.21 4.49 11.02
N ARG A 35 -17.43 4.99 9.81
CA ARG A 35 -16.77 6.21 9.33
C ARG A 35 -17.63 7.42 9.64
N ILE A 36 -17.02 8.37 10.35
CA ILE A 36 -17.65 9.63 10.75
C ILE A 36 -17.21 10.73 9.80
N GLU A 37 -18.19 11.28 9.08
CA GLU A 37 -18.04 12.41 8.17
C GLU A 37 -18.70 13.67 8.73
N ARG A 38 -18.28 14.83 8.22
CA ARG A 38 -18.98 16.09 8.51
C ARG A 38 -20.39 16.09 7.90
N PRO A 39 -21.37 16.75 8.52
CA PRO A 39 -22.69 16.95 7.91
C PRO A 39 -22.58 17.61 6.53
N GLY A 40 -23.36 17.11 5.58
CA GLY A 40 -23.36 17.60 4.22
C GLY A 40 -22.16 17.18 3.35
N ALA A 41 -21.31 16.28 3.84
CA ALA A 41 -20.27 15.65 3.01
C ALA A 41 -20.93 14.85 1.89
N ARG A 42 -20.34 14.92 0.69
CA ARG A 42 -20.79 14.11 -0.45
C ARG A 42 -20.08 12.75 -0.39
N LEU A 43 -20.85 11.68 -0.40
CA LEU A 43 -20.31 10.34 -0.52
C LEU A 43 -19.95 10.05 -1.99
N ASP A 44 -18.74 9.58 -2.22
CA ASP A 44 -18.37 9.01 -3.51
C ASP A 44 -18.63 7.51 -3.49
N GLY A 45 -19.78 7.11 -4.01
CA GLY A 45 -20.20 5.71 -4.09
C GLY A 45 -19.36 4.88 -5.07
N ARG A 46 -18.34 5.46 -5.71
CA ARG A 46 -17.41 4.78 -6.62
C ARG A 46 -15.98 4.69 -6.07
N ASP A 47 -15.72 5.21 -4.88
CA ASP A 47 -14.40 5.14 -4.24
C ASP A 47 -14.22 3.80 -3.50
N PRO A 48 -13.37 2.87 -3.99
CA PRO A 48 -13.12 1.60 -3.33
C PRO A 48 -12.50 1.75 -1.93
N LEU A 49 -11.81 2.86 -1.65
CA LEU A 49 -11.23 3.10 -0.33
C LEU A 49 -12.30 3.23 0.76
N LEU A 50 -13.54 3.53 0.39
CA LEU A 50 -14.67 3.68 1.33
C LEU A 50 -15.56 2.44 1.40
N ARG A 51 -15.24 1.36 0.68
CA ARG A 51 -16.04 0.12 0.65
C ARG A 51 -16.20 -0.49 2.05
N SER A 52 -17.34 -1.13 2.26
CA SER A 52 -17.69 -1.86 3.50
C SER A 52 -17.71 -1.00 4.78
N ARG A 53 -17.86 0.36 4.64
CA ARG A 53 -18.08 1.26 5.79
C ARG A 53 -19.54 1.39 6.13
N ARG A 54 -19.80 1.63 7.41
CA ARG A 54 -21.02 2.29 7.90
C ARG A 54 -20.76 3.78 7.98
N MET A 55 -21.57 4.58 7.27
CA MET A 55 -21.36 6.01 7.14
C MET A 55 -22.23 6.78 8.12
N MET A 56 -21.64 7.65 8.93
CA MET A 56 -22.34 8.48 9.92
C MET A 56 -21.93 9.94 9.76
N ALA A 57 -22.91 10.85 9.72
CA ALA A 57 -22.68 12.29 9.69
C ALA A 57 -22.71 12.88 11.11
N LEU A 58 -21.58 13.44 11.59
CA LEU A 58 -21.50 14.14 12.89
C LEU A 58 -20.65 15.41 12.75
N ASP A 59 -21.11 16.48 13.36
CA ASP A 59 -20.30 17.69 13.52
C ASP A 59 -19.40 17.58 14.76
N LEU A 60 -18.13 17.25 14.54
CA LEU A 60 -17.14 17.12 15.61
C LEU A 60 -16.79 18.43 16.32
N LYS A 61 -17.30 19.58 15.83
CA LYS A 61 -17.18 20.87 16.53
C LYS A 61 -18.33 21.14 17.51
N SER A 62 -19.40 20.38 17.44
CA SER A 62 -20.53 20.48 18.36
C SER A 62 -20.33 19.58 19.59
N ALA A 63 -20.85 20.02 20.72
CA ALA A 63 -20.82 19.21 21.94
C ALA A 63 -21.58 17.87 21.77
N GLU A 64 -22.66 17.87 21.00
CA GLU A 64 -23.43 16.68 20.67
C GLU A 64 -22.62 15.68 19.84
N GLY A 65 -21.94 16.15 18.79
CA GLY A 65 -21.08 15.30 17.94
C GLY A 65 -19.93 14.68 18.72
N VAL A 66 -19.27 15.46 19.58
CA VAL A 66 -18.20 14.97 20.48
C VAL A 66 -18.76 13.93 21.46
N ALA A 67 -19.87 14.22 22.14
CA ALA A 67 -20.51 13.28 23.05
C ALA A 67 -20.88 11.96 22.33
N ARG A 68 -21.36 12.04 21.08
CA ARG A 68 -21.68 10.84 20.30
C ARG A 68 -20.45 9.99 19.96
N VAL A 69 -19.32 10.61 19.63
CA VAL A 69 -18.06 9.87 19.41
C VAL A 69 -17.60 9.19 20.70
N LEU A 70 -17.63 9.89 21.84
CA LEU A 70 -17.27 9.31 23.14
C LEU A 70 -18.19 8.14 23.52
N GLU A 71 -19.49 8.24 23.19
CA GLU A 71 -20.43 7.13 23.40
C GLU A 71 -20.10 5.91 22.54
N LEU A 72 -19.79 6.12 21.27
CA LEU A 72 -19.34 5.05 20.38
C LEU A 72 -18.03 4.42 20.87
N ALA A 73 -17.11 5.22 21.39
CA ALA A 73 -15.82 4.76 21.89
C ALA A 73 -15.95 3.77 23.05
N LYS A 74 -17.00 3.87 23.89
CA LYS A 74 -17.24 2.93 25.01
C LYS A 74 -17.32 1.46 24.56
N THR A 75 -17.77 1.22 23.32
CA THR A 75 -17.97 -0.13 22.77
C THR A 75 -17.08 -0.43 21.55
N ALA A 76 -16.30 0.54 21.10
CA ALA A 76 -15.34 0.35 20.03
C ALA A 76 -14.05 -0.31 20.56
N HIS A 77 -13.38 -1.03 19.68
CA HIS A 77 -12.06 -1.61 19.96
C HIS A 77 -10.93 -0.70 19.49
N GLY A 78 -11.19 0.13 18.48
CA GLY A 78 -10.21 1.06 17.96
C GLY A 78 -10.81 2.32 17.38
N LEU A 79 -9.99 3.36 17.27
CA LEU A 79 -10.30 4.61 16.58
C LEU A 79 -9.12 4.97 15.67
N ILE A 80 -9.42 5.36 14.43
CA ILE A 80 -8.43 5.87 13.45
C ILE A 80 -8.73 7.34 13.18
N GLU A 81 -7.69 8.18 13.25
CA GLU A 81 -7.76 9.59 12.88
C GLU A 81 -6.54 9.98 12.04
N GLY A 82 -6.67 11.04 11.23
CA GLY A 82 -5.60 11.57 10.39
C GLY A 82 -5.49 13.09 10.47
N PHE A 83 -5.84 13.69 11.59
CA PHE A 83 -5.72 15.14 11.80
C PHE A 83 -4.27 15.53 12.12
N ARG A 84 -3.96 16.80 11.95
CA ARG A 84 -2.69 17.35 12.45
C ARG A 84 -2.61 17.23 13.97
N PRO A 85 -1.40 17.02 14.54
CA PRO A 85 -1.23 16.93 15.98
C PRO A 85 -1.91 18.06 16.75
N GLY A 86 -2.58 17.71 17.85
CA GLY A 86 -3.35 18.65 18.70
C GLY A 86 -4.74 19.01 18.21
N VAL A 87 -5.17 18.57 17.01
CA VAL A 87 -6.54 18.85 16.53
C VAL A 87 -7.54 18.00 17.30
N LEU A 88 -7.27 16.71 17.47
CA LEU A 88 -8.15 15.80 18.19
C LEU A 88 -8.36 16.24 19.64
N GLU A 89 -7.30 16.71 20.29
CA GLU A 89 -7.32 17.27 21.65
C GLU A 89 -8.19 18.53 21.73
N ARG A 90 -8.06 19.45 20.76
CA ARG A 90 -8.89 20.68 20.72
C ARG A 90 -10.37 20.40 20.48
N LEU A 91 -10.70 19.27 19.86
CA LEU A 91 -12.08 18.80 19.67
C LEU A 91 -12.64 18.15 20.96
N GLY A 92 -11.84 17.95 22.00
CA GLY A 92 -12.25 17.22 23.20
C GLY A 92 -12.28 15.69 23.03
N LEU A 93 -11.63 15.20 21.96
CA LEU A 93 -11.51 13.78 21.61
C LEU A 93 -10.06 13.28 21.74
N GLY A 94 -9.20 14.00 22.46
CA GLY A 94 -7.83 13.58 22.69
C GLY A 94 -7.74 12.20 23.38
N PRO A 95 -6.55 11.56 23.33
CA PRO A 95 -6.35 10.22 23.90
C PRO A 95 -6.83 10.09 25.34
N ASP A 96 -6.59 11.09 26.19
CA ASP A 96 -7.03 11.06 27.60
C ASP A 96 -8.55 10.97 27.72
N ALA A 97 -9.30 11.75 26.94
CA ALA A 97 -10.75 11.71 26.95
C ALA A 97 -11.31 10.38 26.40
N LEU A 98 -10.69 9.86 25.34
CA LEU A 98 -11.06 8.58 24.74
C LEU A 98 -10.76 7.42 25.70
N HIS A 99 -9.58 7.40 26.34
CA HIS A 99 -9.23 6.37 27.33
C HIS A 99 -10.03 6.48 28.62
N ALA A 100 -10.46 7.69 29.02
CA ALA A 100 -11.41 7.85 30.10
C ALA A 100 -12.77 7.21 29.80
N ALA A 101 -13.20 7.22 28.53
CA ALA A 101 -14.44 6.55 28.09
C ALA A 101 -14.23 5.03 27.91
N ASN A 102 -13.07 4.60 27.43
CA ASN A 102 -12.73 3.20 27.22
C ASN A 102 -11.20 2.97 27.36
N PRO A 103 -10.72 2.48 28.50
CA PRO A 103 -9.29 2.24 28.72
C PRO A 103 -8.66 1.22 27.76
N ALA A 104 -9.47 0.34 27.16
CA ALA A 104 -8.99 -0.68 26.23
C ALA A 104 -8.96 -0.20 24.76
N LEU A 105 -9.36 1.05 24.48
CA LEU A 105 -9.43 1.58 23.12
C LEU A 105 -8.04 1.75 22.51
N VAL A 106 -7.83 1.20 21.30
CA VAL A 106 -6.63 1.43 20.50
C VAL A 106 -6.84 2.66 19.62
N ILE A 107 -5.95 3.65 19.70
CA ILE A 107 -6.07 4.92 18.97
C ILE A 107 -4.96 5.01 17.93
N GLY A 108 -5.30 4.84 16.65
CA GLY A 108 -4.36 4.96 15.51
C GLY A 108 -4.32 6.39 14.97
N ARG A 109 -3.19 7.06 15.11
CA ARG A 109 -2.98 8.43 14.65
C ARG A 109 -2.10 8.45 13.41
N MET A 110 -2.72 8.64 12.24
CA MET A 110 -2.05 8.65 10.93
C MET A 110 -1.61 10.07 10.57
N THR A 111 -0.32 10.27 10.39
CA THR A 111 0.24 11.56 9.97
C THR A 111 1.34 11.38 8.93
N GLY A 112 1.72 12.48 8.28
CA GLY A 112 2.88 12.49 7.39
C GLY A 112 4.20 12.43 8.12
N TRP A 113 4.31 13.21 9.23
CA TRP A 113 5.56 13.52 9.90
C TRP A 113 5.68 12.98 11.33
N GLY A 114 4.63 12.35 11.86
CA GLY A 114 4.54 11.95 13.27
C GLY A 114 3.89 13.02 14.16
N GLN A 115 3.63 12.63 15.41
CA GLN A 115 3.03 13.51 16.42
C GLN A 115 4.03 14.52 16.99
N SER A 116 5.31 14.33 16.77
CA SER A 116 6.41 15.17 17.30
C SER A 116 7.44 15.48 16.23
N GLY A 117 8.40 16.33 16.56
CA GLY A 117 9.46 16.73 15.65
C GLY A 117 9.17 18.04 14.89
N PRO A 118 10.21 18.62 14.22
CA PRO A 118 10.10 19.94 13.60
C PRO A 118 9.04 20.05 12.50
N TYR A 119 8.72 18.95 11.81
CA TYR A 119 7.77 18.92 10.72
C TYR A 119 6.34 18.55 11.16
N ALA A 120 6.09 18.20 12.42
CA ALA A 120 4.81 17.68 12.90
C ALA A 120 3.59 18.54 12.52
N GLN A 121 3.75 19.89 12.48
CA GLN A 121 2.69 20.85 12.09
C GLN A 121 2.75 21.25 10.62
N ALA A 122 3.75 20.79 9.86
CA ALA A 122 3.91 21.18 8.46
C ALA A 122 2.91 20.45 7.54
N ALA A 123 2.51 21.11 6.46
CA ALA A 123 1.78 20.45 5.39
C ALA A 123 2.72 19.55 4.57
N GLY A 124 2.16 18.49 3.98
CA GLY A 124 2.88 17.60 3.08
C GLY A 124 1.94 16.58 2.46
N HIS A 125 2.43 15.91 1.43
CA HIS A 125 1.80 14.78 0.77
C HIS A 125 2.83 13.67 0.57
N ASP A 126 2.40 12.51 0.10
CA ASP A 126 3.22 11.31 -0.12
C ASP A 126 4.64 11.63 -0.60
N ILE A 127 4.76 12.38 -1.70
CA ILE A 127 6.04 12.72 -2.32
C ILE A 127 7.01 13.42 -1.35
N ASN A 128 6.50 14.22 -0.39
CA ASN A 128 7.31 14.92 0.59
C ASN A 128 7.78 13.96 1.69
N TYR A 129 6.92 13.04 2.12
CA TYR A 129 7.23 12.07 3.16
C TYR A 129 8.29 11.07 2.68
N ILE A 130 8.13 10.53 1.47
CA ILE A 130 9.10 9.61 0.88
C ILE A 130 10.41 10.32 0.48
N ALA A 131 10.38 11.62 0.19
CA ALA A 131 11.58 12.41 -0.08
C ALA A 131 12.45 12.52 1.19
N LEU A 132 11.85 12.87 2.32
CA LEU A 132 12.57 13.02 3.58
C LEU A 132 13.05 11.66 4.13
N ALA A 133 12.32 10.58 3.88
CA ALA A 133 12.71 9.21 4.24
C ALA A 133 13.88 8.66 3.41
N GLY A 134 14.30 9.36 2.35
CA GLY A 134 15.35 8.90 1.42
C GLY A 134 14.83 7.93 0.34
N ALA A 135 13.59 7.46 0.43
CA ALA A 135 13.03 6.52 -0.53
C ALA A 135 12.90 7.10 -1.95
N LEU A 136 12.40 8.35 -2.07
CA LEU A 136 12.24 8.99 -3.37
C LEU A 136 13.57 9.13 -4.14
N HIS A 137 14.68 9.31 -3.42
CA HIS A 137 16.01 9.41 -4.06
C HIS A 137 16.36 8.15 -4.87
N ALA A 138 15.93 6.98 -4.43
CA ALA A 138 16.24 5.70 -5.08
C ALA A 138 15.38 5.40 -6.32
N TYR A 139 14.23 6.08 -6.51
CA TYR A 139 13.33 5.82 -7.64
C TYR A 139 13.68 6.64 -8.86
N GLY A 140 13.80 5.96 -9.99
CA GLY A 140 14.05 6.55 -11.31
C GLY A 140 15.24 5.91 -12.03
N ARG A 141 15.54 6.42 -13.22
CA ARG A 141 16.64 5.92 -14.04
C ARG A 141 17.91 6.71 -13.82
N ALA A 142 19.06 6.13 -14.22
CA ALA A 142 20.37 6.78 -14.14
C ALA A 142 20.37 8.10 -14.91
N GLY A 143 20.89 9.16 -14.26
CA GLY A 143 20.97 10.48 -14.88
C GLY A 143 19.67 11.28 -14.94
N GLU A 144 18.54 10.70 -14.51
CA GLU A 144 17.24 11.37 -14.48
C GLU A 144 16.87 11.87 -13.08
N LYS A 145 15.88 12.78 -13.03
CA LYS A 145 15.30 13.20 -11.75
C LYS A 145 14.55 12.05 -11.07
N PRO A 146 14.40 12.05 -9.73
CA PRO A 146 13.59 11.06 -9.05
C PRO A 146 12.15 11.00 -9.58
N THR A 147 11.63 9.79 -9.75
CA THR A 147 10.26 9.53 -10.23
C THR A 147 9.41 9.01 -9.07
N PRO A 148 8.35 9.74 -8.64
CA PRO A 148 7.51 9.26 -7.54
C PRO A 148 6.69 8.03 -7.99
N PRO A 149 6.61 6.97 -7.15
CA PRO A 149 5.88 5.73 -7.46
C PRO A 149 4.38 5.87 -7.15
N ILE A 150 3.74 6.94 -7.63
CA ILE A 150 2.37 7.32 -7.23
C ILE A 150 2.33 7.45 -5.69
N ASN A 151 1.20 7.23 -5.02
CA ASN A 151 1.09 7.28 -3.56
C ASN A 151 1.29 5.90 -2.88
N MET A 152 1.96 4.95 -3.56
CA MET A 152 2.03 3.57 -3.09
C MET A 152 2.99 3.38 -1.92
N VAL A 153 4.03 4.19 -1.81
CA VAL A 153 5.10 4.02 -0.81
C VAL A 153 4.84 4.83 0.46
N GLY A 154 4.50 6.10 0.36
CA GLY A 154 4.21 6.93 1.52
C GLY A 154 2.81 6.66 2.08
N ASP A 155 1.77 7.01 1.31
CA ASP A 155 0.38 6.92 1.79
C ASP A 155 -0.05 5.48 2.06
N PHE A 156 0.19 4.55 1.14
CA PHE A 156 -0.39 3.22 1.25
C PHE A 156 0.54 2.20 1.92
N GLY A 157 1.77 2.03 1.47
CA GLY A 157 2.71 1.08 2.07
C GLY A 157 3.21 1.52 3.44
N GLY A 158 3.82 2.69 3.50
CA GLY A 158 4.40 3.27 4.72
C GLY A 158 3.36 3.85 5.69
N GLY A 159 2.19 4.24 5.18
CA GLY A 159 1.09 4.78 5.97
C GLY A 159 0.03 3.75 6.29
N GLY A 160 -0.90 3.55 5.35
CA GLY A 160 -2.12 2.77 5.60
C GLY A 160 -1.88 1.32 6.00
N MET A 161 -0.93 0.61 5.34
CA MET A 161 -0.56 -0.76 5.71
C MET A 161 0.11 -0.81 7.08
N MET A 162 1.02 0.13 7.39
CA MET A 162 1.67 0.20 8.71
C MET A 162 0.64 0.50 9.81
N LEU A 163 -0.31 1.41 9.55
CA LEU A 163 -1.39 1.67 10.49
C LEU A 163 -2.28 0.44 10.70
N ALA A 164 -2.69 -0.24 9.64
CA ALA A 164 -3.50 -1.46 9.76
C ALA A 164 -2.78 -2.55 10.55
N PHE A 165 -1.48 -2.77 10.29
CA PHE A 165 -0.65 -3.68 11.07
C PHE A 165 -0.53 -3.25 12.54
N GLY A 166 -0.28 -1.96 12.81
CA GLY A 166 -0.21 -1.39 14.15
C GLY A 166 -1.52 -1.56 14.92
N MET A 167 -2.66 -1.28 14.25
CA MET A 167 -4.00 -1.47 14.83
C MET A 167 -4.22 -2.93 15.25
N VAL A 168 -3.99 -3.90 14.35
CA VAL A 168 -4.17 -5.33 14.67
C VAL A 168 -3.25 -5.78 15.80
N SER A 169 -1.98 -5.34 15.80
CA SER A 169 -1.01 -5.65 16.85
C SER A 169 -1.44 -5.12 18.21
N ALA A 170 -1.89 -3.86 18.26
CA ALA A 170 -2.35 -3.23 19.48
C ALA A 170 -3.71 -3.79 19.96
N LEU A 171 -4.60 -4.14 19.04
CA LEU A 171 -5.86 -4.82 19.37
C LEU A 171 -5.60 -6.20 20.02
N LEU A 172 -4.64 -6.96 19.50
CA LEU A 172 -4.22 -8.23 20.10
C LEU A 172 -3.66 -8.05 21.53
N HIS A 173 -2.91 -6.95 21.77
CA HIS A 173 -2.46 -6.59 23.12
C HIS A 173 -3.65 -6.24 24.01
N ALA A 174 -4.52 -5.34 23.57
CA ALA A 174 -5.67 -4.90 24.34
C ALA A 174 -6.64 -6.05 24.71
N GLN A 175 -6.85 -7.00 23.78
CA GLN A 175 -7.65 -8.20 24.06
C GLN A 175 -7.06 -9.08 25.17
N LYS A 176 -5.74 -9.10 25.32
CA LYS A 176 -5.05 -9.92 26.35
C LYS A 176 -4.94 -9.23 27.68
N THR A 177 -4.83 -7.92 27.70
CA THR A 177 -4.50 -7.13 28.91
C THR A 177 -5.63 -6.27 29.42
N GLY A 178 -6.59 -5.91 28.55
CA GLY A 178 -7.59 -4.88 28.82
C GLY A 178 -7.05 -3.45 28.65
N GLU A 179 -5.82 -3.27 28.18
CA GLU A 179 -5.16 -1.97 28.07
C GLU A 179 -5.01 -1.57 26.59
N GLY A 180 -5.67 -0.47 26.20
CA GLY A 180 -5.49 0.19 24.92
C GLY A 180 -4.23 1.04 24.89
N GLN A 181 -3.93 1.59 23.72
CA GLN A 181 -2.77 2.46 23.53
C GLN A 181 -2.92 3.38 22.33
N VAL A 182 -2.08 4.42 22.28
CA VAL A 182 -1.95 5.31 21.12
C VAL A 182 -0.87 4.79 20.21
N ILE A 183 -1.15 4.76 18.91
CA ILE A 183 -0.21 4.45 17.84
C ILE A 183 0.11 5.76 17.12
N ASP A 184 1.34 6.24 17.20
CA ASP A 184 1.86 7.29 16.33
C ASP A 184 2.37 6.64 15.05
N CYS A 185 1.64 6.80 13.96
CA CYS A 185 1.96 6.21 12.66
C CYS A 185 2.30 7.31 11.66
N ALA A 186 3.61 7.53 11.45
CA ALA A 186 4.10 8.51 10.49
C ALA A 186 4.45 7.87 9.16
N MET A 187 3.96 8.45 8.05
CA MET A 187 4.29 7.96 6.71
C MET A 187 5.79 8.04 6.41
N THR A 188 6.49 9.03 6.95
CA THR A 188 7.96 9.13 6.85
C THR A 188 8.67 7.94 7.48
N ASP A 189 8.24 7.52 8.68
CA ASP A 189 8.84 6.39 9.39
C ASP A 189 8.53 5.07 8.67
N GLY A 190 7.30 4.92 8.21
CA GLY A 190 6.89 3.74 7.45
C GLY A 190 7.64 3.63 6.12
N ALA A 191 7.80 4.74 5.38
CA ALA A 191 8.58 4.76 4.15
C ALA A 191 10.05 4.40 4.40
N ALA A 192 10.65 4.92 5.48
CA ALA A 192 12.01 4.55 5.90
C ALA A 192 12.11 3.05 6.25
N THR A 193 11.11 2.49 6.94
CA THR A 193 11.05 1.07 7.27
C THR A 193 10.99 0.19 6.03
N LEU A 194 10.24 0.58 4.99
CA LEU A 194 10.20 -0.14 3.71
C LEU A 194 11.57 -0.20 3.01
N MET A 195 12.46 0.73 3.28
CA MET A 195 13.82 0.76 2.74
C MET A 195 14.83 -0.11 3.52
N SER A 196 14.41 -0.89 4.53
CA SER A 196 15.32 -1.64 5.42
C SER A 196 16.30 -2.55 4.66
N MET A 197 15.85 -3.24 3.61
CA MET A 197 16.74 -4.07 2.76
C MET A 197 17.82 -3.22 2.08
N ILE A 198 17.44 -2.07 1.56
CA ILE A 198 18.36 -1.16 0.86
C ILE A 198 19.40 -0.57 1.82
N TRP A 199 18.98 -0.23 3.06
CA TRP A 199 19.89 0.16 4.12
C TRP A 199 20.89 -0.95 4.45
N GLY A 200 20.45 -2.22 4.46
CA GLY A 200 21.33 -3.39 4.62
C GLY A 200 22.33 -3.51 3.47
N PHE A 201 21.88 -3.36 2.22
CA PHE A 201 22.78 -3.37 1.05
C PHE A 201 23.79 -2.25 1.08
N ARG A 202 23.38 -1.04 1.47
CA ARG A 202 24.28 0.10 1.64
C ARG A 202 25.33 -0.15 2.73
N ALA A 203 24.94 -0.70 3.87
CA ALA A 203 25.85 -1.04 4.96
C ALA A 203 26.91 -2.07 4.56
N ASN A 204 26.57 -2.98 3.65
CA ASN A 204 27.47 -3.99 3.11
C ASN A 204 28.24 -3.52 1.85
N GLY A 205 28.13 -2.27 1.46
CA GLY A 205 28.83 -1.71 0.30
C GLY A 205 28.35 -2.20 -1.08
N ILE A 206 27.20 -2.88 -1.14
CA ILE A 206 26.62 -3.40 -2.39
C ILE A 206 25.55 -2.48 -2.98
N TRP A 207 25.19 -1.40 -2.30
CA TRP A 207 24.29 -0.34 -2.79
C TRP A 207 25.02 0.99 -2.88
N ARG A 208 25.06 1.57 -4.06
CA ARG A 208 25.53 2.93 -4.31
C ARG A 208 24.40 3.91 -4.09
N ASP A 209 24.69 5.03 -3.44
CA ASP A 209 23.73 6.12 -3.21
C ASP A 209 23.55 6.98 -4.49
N GLU A 210 23.22 6.29 -5.57
CA GLU A 210 23.00 6.80 -6.90
C GLU A 210 21.90 5.94 -7.55
N ARG A 211 20.85 6.55 -8.10
CA ARG A 211 19.73 5.80 -8.67
C ARG A 211 20.02 5.23 -10.04
N GLY A 212 19.40 4.10 -10.36
CA GLY A 212 19.45 3.48 -11.68
C GLY A 212 20.79 2.83 -12.02
N VAL A 213 21.64 2.56 -11.03
CA VAL A 213 22.97 1.94 -11.20
C VAL A 213 23.14 0.67 -10.37
N ASN A 214 22.19 0.33 -9.54
CA ASN A 214 22.22 -0.81 -8.64
C ASN A 214 21.45 -2.01 -9.21
N LEU A 215 21.49 -3.13 -8.51
CA LEU A 215 20.88 -4.38 -8.94
C LEU A 215 19.36 -4.28 -9.14
N LEU A 216 18.65 -3.60 -8.23
CA LEU A 216 17.18 -3.61 -8.16
C LEU A 216 16.53 -2.29 -8.58
N ASP A 217 17.30 -1.29 -8.97
CA ASP A 217 16.82 0.05 -9.31
C ASP A 217 16.93 0.37 -10.82
N THR A 218 16.83 -0.66 -11.66
CA THR A 218 17.03 -0.58 -13.12
C THR A 218 18.48 -0.43 -13.58
N GLY A 219 19.48 -0.55 -12.72
CA GLY A 219 20.90 -0.57 -13.13
C GLY A 219 21.25 -1.84 -13.89
N ALA A 220 20.88 -3.00 -13.36
CA ALA A 220 21.14 -4.28 -13.97
C ALA A 220 20.30 -4.56 -15.22
N HIS A 221 20.92 -5.15 -16.25
CA HIS A 221 20.23 -5.53 -17.48
C HIS A 221 19.22 -6.66 -17.28
N MET A 222 19.42 -7.54 -16.31
CA MET A 222 18.53 -8.66 -16.00
C MET A 222 17.42 -8.31 -15.00
N TYR A 223 17.31 -7.06 -14.57
CA TYR A 223 16.27 -6.59 -13.67
C TYR A 223 15.73 -5.22 -14.14
N ASP A 224 14.89 -5.24 -15.16
CA ASP A 224 14.32 -4.01 -15.75
C ASP A 224 13.07 -4.33 -16.59
N SER A 225 12.41 -3.28 -17.06
CA SER A 225 11.36 -3.33 -18.07
C SER A 225 11.92 -2.94 -19.46
N TYR A 226 11.43 -3.60 -20.50
CA TYR A 226 11.86 -3.38 -21.87
C TYR A 226 10.68 -3.15 -22.81
N GLU A 227 10.86 -2.21 -23.73
CA GLU A 227 9.88 -1.93 -24.78
C GLU A 227 9.93 -3.00 -25.88
N THR A 228 8.77 -3.43 -26.35
CA THR A 228 8.58 -4.43 -27.40
C THR A 228 8.27 -3.77 -28.74
N ALA A 229 8.24 -4.56 -29.84
CA ALA A 229 8.02 -4.05 -31.19
C ALA A 229 6.68 -3.31 -31.37
N ASP A 230 5.67 -3.67 -30.57
CA ASP A 230 4.33 -3.08 -30.58
C ASP A 230 4.17 -1.88 -29.62
N GLY A 231 5.27 -1.35 -29.07
CA GLY A 231 5.28 -0.20 -28.16
C GLY A 231 4.73 -0.50 -26.76
N LYS A 232 4.50 -1.78 -26.46
CA LYS A 232 4.18 -2.24 -25.10
C LYS A 232 5.45 -2.57 -24.32
N PHE A 233 5.32 -3.09 -23.11
CA PHE A 233 6.48 -3.39 -22.27
C PHE A 233 6.37 -4.78 -21.64
N ILE A 234 7.55 -5.37 -21.41
CA ILE A 234 7.75 -6.56 -20.60
C ILE A 234 8.66 -6.23 -19.42
N SER A 235 8.66 -7.07 -18.40
CA SER A 235 9.62 -7.02 -17.30
C SER A 235 10.36 -8.35 -17.18
N ILE A 236 11.62 -8.28 -16.80
CA ILE A 236 12.44 -9.44 -16.43
C ILE A 236 13.08 -9.19 -15.06
N GLY A 237 13.30 -10.28 -14.31
CA GLY A 237 13.92 -10.26 -13.00
C GLY A 237 14.82 -11.49 -12.76
N SER A 238 15.58 -11.90 -13.77
CA SER A 238 16.37 -13.14 -13.80
C SER A 238 17.67 -13.00 -12.99
N LEU A 239 17.56 -12.88 -11.65
CA LEU A 239 18.68 -12.60 -10.77
C LEU A 239 19.55 -13.83 -10.51
N GLU A 240 18.93 -14.98 -10.22
CA GLU A 240 19.62 -16.23 -9.94
C GLU A 240 20.23 -16.83 -11.20
N PRO A 241 21.42 -17.47 -11.12
CA PRO A 241 22.12 -17.98 -12.30
C PRO A 241 21.29 -18.92 -13.18
N GLN A 242 20.44 -19.76 -12.57
CA GLN A 242 19.59 -20.70 -13.30
C GLN A 242 18.48 -19.96 -14.09
N PHE A 243 17.88 -18.92 -13.52
CA PHE A 243 16.86 -18.11 -14.20
C PHE A 243 17.46 -17.25 -15.29
N TYR A 244 18.70 -16.75 -15.09
CA TYR A 244 19.44 -16.04 -16.11
C TYR A 244 19.84 -16.93 -17.27
N ALA A 245 20.24 -18.18 -17.00
CA ALA A 245 20.51 -19.16 -18.05
C ALA A 245 19.24 -19.47 -18.88
N GLU A 246 18.08 -19.60 -18.23
CA GLU A 246 16.80 -19.80 -18.91
C GLU A 246 16.41 -18.56 -19.76
N LEU A 247 16.62 -17.34 -19.26
CA LEU A 247 16.45 -16.11 -20.03
C LEU A 247 17.31 -16.14 -21.30
N ARG A 248 18.61 -16.44 -21.16
CA ARG A 248 19.54 -16.52 -22.31
C ARG A 248 19.08 -17.55 -23.34
N ALA A 249 18.69 -18.72 -22.90
CA ALA A 249 18.24 -19.79 -23.80
C ALA A 249 16.99 -19.37 -24.58
N ARG A 250 15.97 -18.83 -23.92
CA ARG A 250 14.72 -18.44 -24.58
C ARG A 250 14.83 -17.16 -25.41
N ALA A 251 15.73 -16.29 -25.03
CA ALA A 251 16.03 -15.07 -25.79
C ALA A 251 16.97 -15.28 -26.98
N GLY A 252 17.51 -16.50 -27.19
CA GLY A 252 18.47 -16.79 -28.21
C GLY A 252 19.89 -16.24 -27.97
N LEU A 253 20.25 -16.11 -26.69
CA LEU A 253 21.52 -15.54 -26.19
C LEU A 253 22.41 -16.60 -25.51
N ALA A 254 22.08 -17.88 -25.63
CA ALA A 254 22.79 -18.96 -24.94
C ALA A 254 24.30 -18.96 -25.27
N ASP A 255 24.64 -18.73 -26.54
CA ASP A 255 25.99 -18.76 -27.04
C ASP A 255 26.65 -17.35 -27.19
N ASP A 256 25.99 -16.29 -26.70
CA ASP A 256 26.56 -14.93 -26.70
C ASP A 256 27.47 -14.75 -25.46
N PRO A 257 28.82 -14.69 -25.65
CA PRO A 257 29.76 -14.63 -24.53
C PRO A 257 29.69 -13.31 -23.76
N ASP A 258 29.11 -12.25 -24.34
CA ASP A 258 28.95 -10.99 -23.63
C ASP A 258 28.04 -11.13 -22.37
N PHE A 259 27.12 -12.10 -22.40
CA PHE A 259 26.20 -12.37 -21.28
C PHE A 259 26.78 -13.35 -20.23
N ASP A 260 28.05 -13.83 -20.36
CA ASP A 260 28.62 -14.76 -19.37
C ASP A 260 28.90 -14.09 -18.03
N ALA A 261 29.24 -12.81 -18.04
CA ALA A 261 29.56 -12.05 -16.81
C ALA A 261 28.35 -11.31 -16.27
N GLN A 262 27.28 -12.05 -15.93
CA GLN A 262 25.98 -11.51 -15.42
C GLN A 262 26.13 -10.39 -14.40
N MET A 263 27.00 -10.56 -13.40
CA MET A 263 27.12 -9.66 -12.25
C MET A 263 28.20 -8.58 -12.41
N ASP A 264 28.89 -8.50 -13.57
CA ASP A 264 29.84 -7.42 -13.82
C ASP A 264 29.10 -6.11 -14.14
N GLN A 265 28.96 -5.26 -13.14
CA GLN A 265 28.25 -3.97 -13.23
C GLN A 265 28.78 -3.05 -14.33
N ARG A 266 30.07 -3.19 -14.70
CA ARG A 266 30.67 -2.38 -15.77
C ARG A 266 30.09 -2.70 -17.15
N GLN A 267 29.59 -3.92 -17.33
CA GLN A 267 28.99 -4.39 -18.58
C GLN A 267 27.49 -4.14 -18.67
N TRP A 268 26.81 -3.90 -17.53
CA TRP A 268 25.36 -3.75 -17.49
C TRP A 268 24.77 -2.74 -18.50
N PRO A 269 25.37 -1.54 -18.70
CA PRO A 269 24.84 -0.61 -19.71
C PRO A 269 24.88 -1.16 -21.14
N ALA A 270 25.97 -1.86 -21.54
CA ALA A 270 26.10 -2.45 -22.85
C ALA A 270 25.15 -3.63 -23.05
N LEU A 271 25.02 -4.50 -22.04
CA LEU A 271 24.10 -5.64 -22.06
C LEU A 271 22.64 -5.16 -22.09
N LYS A 272 22.31 -4.09 -21.36
CA LYS A 272 21.00 -3.45 -21.40
C LYS A 272 20.67 -2.92 -22.81
N ALA A 273 21.63 -2.29 -23.49
CA ALA A 273 21.43 -1.82 -24.85
C ALA A 273 21.16 -3.00 -25.82
N LYS A 274 21.87 -4.13 -25.66
CA LYS A 274 21.62 -5.36 -26.42
C LYS A 274 20.21 -5.91 -26.16
N LEU A 275 19.80 -6.03 -24.90
CA LEU A 275 18.45 -6.51 -24.56
C LEU A 275 17.36 -5.54 -25.05
N THR A 276 17.59 -4.24 -25.00
CA THR A 276 16.65 -3.24 -25.55
C THR A 276 16.43 -3.45 -27.04
N ALA A 277 17.52 -3.68 -27.82
CA ALA A 277 17.42 -3.97 -29.22
C ALA A 277 16.73 -5.31 -29.50
N LEU A 278 17.05 -6.33 -28.69
CA LEU A 278 16.48 -7.67 -28.83
C LEU A 278 14.98 -7.68 -28.56
N PHE A 279 14.51 -7.08 -27.43
CA PHE A 279 13.09 -7.10 -27.08
C PHE A 279 12.23 -6.30 -28.06
N LYS A 280 12.80 -5.36 -28.80
CA LYS A 280 12.12 -4.68 -29.91
C LYS A 280 11.96 -5.52 -31.20
N THR A 281 12.46 -6.75 -31.23
CA THR A 281 12.30 -7.62 -32.42
C THR A 281 10.99 -8.37 -32.49
N LYS A 282 10.23 -8.45 -31.37
CA LYS A 282 8.93 -9.14 -31.28
C LYS A 282 7.94 -8.29 -30.48
N SER A 283 6.66 -8.55 -30.70
CA SER A 283 5.59 -7.99 -29.87
C SER A 283 5.61 -8.54 -28.45
N ARG A 284 4.92 -7.86 -27.52
CA ARG A 284 4.75 -8.32 -26.14
C ARG A 284 4.16 -9.74 -26.09
N ASP A 285 3.14 -10.00 -26.90
CA ASP A 285 2.45 -11.30 -26.90
C ASP A 285 3.35 -12.43 -27.43
N GLU A 286 4.20 -12.17 -28.42
CA GLU A 286 5.19 -13.14 -28.88
C GLU A 286 6.24 -13.44 -27.81
N TRP A 287 6.69 -12.45 -27.04
CA TRP A 287 7.58 -12.68 -25.89
C TRP A 287 6.86 -13.43 -24.75
N CYS A 288 5.60 -13.14 -24.48
CA CYS A 288 4.79 -13.91 -23.54
C CYS A 288 4.72 -15.39 -23.92
N ALA A 289 4.47 -15.69 -25.19
CA ALA A 289 4.43 -17.09 -25.66
C ALA A 289 5.76 -17.84 -25.48
N LEU A 290 6.89 -17.13 -25.44
CA LEU A 290 8.21 -17.72 -25.24
C LEU A 290 8.59 -17.85 -23.75
N MET A 291 8.16 -16.92 -22.90
CA MET A 291 8.74 -16.72 -21.56
C MET A 291 7.76 -16.82 -20.40
N GLU A 292 6.45 -16.58 -20.60
CA GLU A 292 5.48 -16.74 -19.51
C GLU A 292 5.41 -18.20 -19.01
N MET A 293 5.12 -18.34 -17.71
CA MET A 293 5.03 -19.64 -17.03
C MET A 293 6.33 -20.48 -17.10
N THR A 294 7.47 -19.81 -17.24
CA THR A 294 8.80 -20.42 -17.22
C THR A 294 9.63 -19.82 -16.07
N ASP A 295 10.82 -20.34 -15.84
CA ASP A 295 11.72 -19.85 -14.78
C ASP A 295 12.55 -18.62 -15.21
N VAL A 296 12.15 -17.92 -16.27
CA VAL A 296 12.80 -16.65 -16.69
C VAL A 296 12.59 -15.50 -15.71
N CYS A 297 11.63 -15.58 -14.81
CA CYS A 297 11.17 -14.43 -14.00
C CYS A 297 10.65 -13.29 -14.91
N PHE A 298 9.75 -13.64 -15.80
CA PHE A 298 9.17 -12.77 -16.82
C PHE A 298 7.71 -12.44 -16.51
N ALA A 299 7.30 -11.22 -16.86
CA ALA A 299 5.88 -10.86 -16.93
C ALA A 299 5.63 -9.74 -17.96
N PRO A 300 4.47 -9.72 -18.64
CA PRO A 300 4.03 -8.55 -19.39
C PRO A 300 3.76 -7.38 -18.44
N VAL A 301 4.10 -6.16 -18.83
CA VAL A 301 3.65 -4.96 -18.13
C VAL A 301 2.25 -4.64 -18.66
N LEU A 302 1.26 -4.84 -17.80
CA LEU A 302 -0.15 -4.67 -18.14
C LEU A 302 -0.66 -3.30 -17.70
N SER A 303 -1.51 -2.69 -18.52
CA SER A 303 -2.30 -1.53 -18.10
C SER A 303 -3.38 -1.93 -17.08
N MET A 304 -3.98 -0.96 -16.40
CA MET A 304 -5.11 -1.21 -15.49
C MET A 304 -6.32 -1.81 -16.21
N ALA A 305 -6.48 -1.56 -17.51
CA ALA A 305 -7.55 -2.15 -18.31
C ALA A 305 -7.26 -3.63 -18.65
N GLU A 306 -6.01 -4.00 -18.86
CA GLU A 306 -5.59 -5.35 -19.22
C GLU A 306 -5.46 -6.27 -17.99
N ALA A 307 -5.02 -5.74 -16.85
CA ALA A 307 -4.72 -6.53 -15.66
C ALA A 307 -5.88 -7.44 -15.18
N PRO A 308 -7.16 -7.00 -15.16
CA PRO A 308 -8.27 -7.85 -14.71
C PRO A 308 -8.52 -9.06 -15.62
N THR A 309 -8.21 -8.98 -16.91
CA THR A 309 -8.48 -10.03 -17.91
C THR A 309 -7.32 -11.00 -18.10
N HIS A 310 -6.15 -10.70 -17.52
CA HIS A 310 -5.01 -11.61 -17.59
C HIS A 310 -5.36 -12.97 -16.97
N PRO A 311 -5.05 -14.12 -17.63
CA PRO A 311 -5.49 -15.45 -17.20
C PRO A 311 -5.18 -15.77 -15.74
N HIS A 312 -3.98 -15.43 -15.26
CA HIS A 312 -3.60 -15.63 -13.87
C HIS A 312 -4.46 -14.80 -12.90
N ASN A 313 -4.67 -13.51 -13.19
CA ASN A 313 -5.48 -12.63 -12.36
C ASN A 313 -6.95 -13.03 -12.36
N ALA A 314 -7.50 -13.43 -13.51
CA ALA A 314 -8.86 -13.93 -13.65
C ALA A 314 -9.06 -15.24 -12.85
N ALA A 315 -8.16 -16.21 -13.00
CA ALA A 315 -8.20 -17.48 -12.25
C ALA A 315 -8.11 -17.27 -10.73
N ARG A 316 -7.32 -16.29 -10.30
CA ARG A 316 -7.20 -15.93 -8.89
C ARG A 316 -8.29 -14.99 -8.39
N GLN A 317 -9.11 -14.43 -9.27
CA GLN A 317 -10.04 -13.36 -8.90
C GLN A 317 -9.32 -12.22 -8.15
N THR A 318 -8.19 -11.77 -8.71
CA THR A 318 -7.39 -10.69 -8.12
C THR A 318 -8.15 -9.37 -8.18
N PHE A 319 -9.02 -9.23 -9.16
CA PHE A 319 -9.93 -8.11 -9.33
C PHE A 319 -11.38 -8.60 -9.27
N ILE A 320 -12.26 -7.75 -8.73
CA ILE A 320 -13.70 -7.99 -8.64
C ILE A 320 -14.45 -6.75 -9.11
N GLU A 321 -15.66 -6.95 -9.61
CA GLU A 321 -16.57 -5.86 -9.87
C GLU A 321 -17.60 -5.76 -8.74
N VAL A 322 -17.69 -4.59 -8.13
CA VAL A 322 -18.68 -4.29 -7.08
C VAL A 322 -19.46 -3.06 -7.50
N ASP A 323 -20.75 -3.20 -7.70
CA ASP A 323 -21.64 -2.11 -8.10
C ASP A 323 -21.18 -1.36 -9.37
N GLY A 324 -20.65 -2.10 -10.35
CA GLY A 324 -20.13 -1.53 -11.61
C GLY A 324 -18.77 -0.85 -11.50
N VAL A 325 -18.05 -1.06 -10.38
CA VAL A 325 -16.68 -0.57 -10.17
C VAL A 325 -15.73 -1.74 -10.12
N MET A 326 -14.87 -1.88 -11.14
CA MET A 326 -13.77 -2.84 -11.15
C MET A 326 -12.71 -2.39 -10.15
N GLN A 327 -12.30 -3.28 -9.24
CA GLN A 327 -11.41 -2.97 -8.14
C GLN A 327 -10.63 -4.19 -7.66
N PRO A 328 -9.50 -4.02 -6.93
CA PRO A 328 -8.80 -5.15 -6.32
C PRO A 328 -9.70 -5.87 -5.30
N ALA A 329 -9.66 -7.21 -5.32
CA ALA A 329 -10.31 -8.02 -4.31
C ALA A 329 -9.63 -7.86 -2.94
N PRO A 330 -10.32 -8.15 -1.82
CA PRO A 330 -9.69 -8.23 -0.50
C PRO A 330 -8.48 -9.16 -0.47
N ALA A 331 -7.41 -8.70 0.13
CA ALA A 331 -6.16 -9.46 0.30
C ALA A 331 -5.55 -9.16 1.69
N PRO A 332 -4.88 -10.18 2.34
CA PRO A 332 -4.66 -11.54 1.89
C PRO A 332 -5.91 -12.43 1.97
N ARG A 333 -5.82 -13.64 1.40
CA ARG A 333 -6.90 -14.65 1.45
C ARG A 333 -6.69 -15.60 2.61
N TYR A 334 -7.77 -15.97 3.27
CA TYR A 334 -7.75 -16.87 4.42
C TYR A 334 -8.38 -18.22 4.07
N SER A 335 -7.81 -19.32 4.59
CA SER A 335 -8.30 -20.66 4.33
C SER A 335 -9.56 -21.03 5.13
N LYS A 336 -9.88 -20.29 6.19
CA LYS A 336 -11.00 -20.59 7.11
C LYS A 336 -11.95 -19.41 7.31
N THR A 337 -11.44 -18.21 7.54
CA THR A 337 -12.22 -17.02 7.81
C THR A 337 -12.32 -16.18 6.53
N ILE A 338 -13.10 -16.67 5.56
CA ILE A 338 -13.26 -15.99 4.26
C ILE A 338 -14.12 -14.73 4.47
N PRO A 339 -13.60 -13.53 4.14
CA PRO A 339 -14.38 -12.31 4.22
C PRO A 339 -15.56 -12.30 3.25
N ASP A 340 -16.61 -11.58 3.61
CA ASP A 340 -17.72 -11.33 2.71
C ASP A 340 -17.28 -10.44 1.53
N THR A 341 -18.03 -10.50 0.42
CA THR A 341 -17.79 -9.59 -0.71
C THR A 341 -17.98 -8.14 -0.25
N PRO A 342 -17.05 -7.23 -0.56
CA PRO A 342 -17.19 -5.83 -0.22
C PRO A 342 -18.47 -5.21 -0.81
N ARG A 343 -19.00 -4.20 -0.15
CA ARG A 343 -20.09 -3.36 -0.66
C ARG A 343 -19.62 -1.91 -0.80
N MET A 344 -20.10 -1.20 -1.82
CA MET A 344 -19.78 0.23 -1.96
C MET A 344 -20.56 1.07 -0.95
N ALA A 345 -19.93 2.11 -0.42
CA ALA A 345 -20.58 3.08 0.48
C ALA A 345 -21.40 4.07 -0.36
N LYS A 346 -22.69 3.83 -0.50
CA LYS A 346 -23.60 4.64 -1.34
C LYS A 346 -24.47 5.58 -0.53
N ASP A 347 -24.87 5.17 0.66
CA ASP A 347 -25.86 5.84 1.48
C ASP A 347 -25.36 6.04 2.91
N TRP A 348 -25.97 7.00 3.60
CA TRP A 348 -25.79 7.16 5.04
C TRP A 348 -26.52 6.05 5.79
N ASP A 349 -25.80 5.39 6.69
CA ASP A 349 -26.44 4.41 7.58
C ASP A 349 -27.33 5.12 8.62
N GLU A 350 -28.45 4.49 8.97
CA GLU A 350 -29.27 4.99 10.08
C GLU A 350 -28.43 5.05 11.39
N PRO A 351 -28.71 6.01 12.29
CA PRO A 351 -28.09 6.05 13.58
C PRO A 351 -28.21 4.68 14.28
N LEU A 352 -27.11 4.20 14.87
CA LEU A 352 -27.14 2.97 15.65
C LEU A 352 -28.25 3.08 16.71
N LYS A 353 -29.27 2.22 16.62
CA LYS A 353 -30.26 2.10 17.70
C LYS A 353 -29.48 1.72 18.96
N GLN A 354 -29.74 2.45 20.03
CA GLN A 354 -29.23 2.11 21.34
C GLN A 354 -29.75 0.71 21.68
N GLY A 355 -28.86 -0.26 21.78
CA GLY A 355 -29.14 -1.60 22.27
C GLY A 355 -28.87 -1.67 23.78
#